data_0af9fa3432d35a5b2393ba1fb3d845c3
#
_entry.id   0af9fa3432d35a5b2393ba1fb3d845c3
#
_cell.length_a   1.000
_cell.length_b   1.000
_cell.length_c   1.000
_cell.angle_alpha   90.00
_cell.angle_beta   90.00
_cell.angle_gamma   90.00
#
_symmetry.space_group_name_H-M   'P 1'
#
loop_
_entity.id
_entity.type
_entity.pdbx_description
1 polymer ?
#
loop_
_entity_poly.entity_id
_entity_poly.type
_entity_poly.pdbx_seq_one_letter_code
_entity_poly.pdbx_strand_id
1 'polypeptide(L)'
;FRSIRIGTKEMAFFPQRFDETFLSMLDQFHETYPEVGLRFMVHFNHPDEFLAKDEDGNYIEDSSGILKWNPDSDKAMKGLVSRGWISVENQSPIIKDINDDADALRIMQRALKRVGAENHYFFCGRDIVAHRAFNVPIETAWGVLNESQKGLSGVEAHAKLSITHYLGKTEVSAVTNEPIPGLAGSEKGVVILKLLRNAAGAPLRGKICIVGRNPDAIWFNDYEDRVLFDEAGLFDYTRVKKQR
;
A
#
# COMPACT_ATOMS: atom_id res chain seq x y z
N PHE A 1 4.81 -10.63 23.34
CA PHE A 1 4.72 -9.95 22.04
C PHE A 1 6.11 -9.46 21.64
N ARG A 2 6.49 -9.62 20.37
CA ARG A 2 7.78 -9.12 19.86
C ARG A 2 7.64 -7.80 19.09
N SER A 3 6.44 -7.45 18.68
CA SER A 3 6.18 -6.22 17.92
C SER A 3 4.73 -5.77 18.10
N ILE A 4 4.54 -4.48 18.27
CA ILE A 4 3.23 -3.82 18.29
C ILE A 4 3.13 -2.96 17.02
N ARG A 5 1.99 -3.04 16.31
CA ARG A 5 1.69 -2.18 15.18
C ARG A 5 0.61 -1.18 15.52
N ILE A 6 0.88 0.08 15.25
CA ILE A 6 -0.02 1.21 15.47
C ILE A 6 -0.40 1.77 14.10
N GLY A 7 -1.64 1.55 13.68
CA GLY A 7 -2.18 2.15 12.46
C GLY A 7 -2.70 3.55 12.75
N THR A 8 -2.24 4.55 12.01
CA THR A 8 -2.63 5.93 12.27
C THR A 8 -2.64 6.79 11.01
N LYS A 9 -3.60 7.70 10.90
CA LYS A 9 -3.60 8.82 9.94
C LYS A 9 -3.32 10.17 10.61
N GLU A 10 -3.09 10.18 11.92
CA GLU A 10 -2.82 11.40 12.70
C GLU A 10 -1.61 12.17 12.16
N MET A 11 -0.58 11.46 11.66
CA MET A 11 0.61 12.12 11.10
C MET A 11 0.29 12.96 9.85
N ALA A 12 -0.76 12.61 9.10
CA ALA A 12 -1.24 13.40 7.98
C ALA A 12 -2.18 14.55 8.41
N PHE A 13 -3.02 14.32 9.43
CA PHE A 13 -4.05 15.27 9.85
C PHE A 13 -3.59 16.21 10.96
N PHE A 14 -2.80 15.72 11.90
CA PHE A 14 -2.39 16.46 13.07
C PHE A 14 -1.00 16.00 13.56
N PRO A 15 0.06 16.25 12.75
CA PRO A 15 1.43 15.83 13.06
C PRO A 15 1.95 16.40 14.39
N GLN A 16 1.41 17.53 14.87
CA GLN A 16 1.79 18.16 16.14
C GLN A 16 1.54 17.25 17.37
N ARG A 17 0.71 16.20 17.22
CA ARG A 17 0.53 15.19 18.30
C ARG A 17 1.78 14.36 18.55
N PHE A 18 2.70 14.31 17.61
CA PHE A 18 3.99 13.62 17.78
C PHE A 18 5.01 14.55 18.44
N ASP A 19 4.61 15.16 19.54
CA ASP A 19 5.41 16.09 20.32
C ASP A 19 6.38 15.38 21.29
N GLU A 20 7.19 16.14 22.02
CA GLU A 20 8.15 15.61 22.98
C GLU A 20 7.49 14.77 24.09
N THR A 21 6.27 15.14 24.48
CA THR A 21 5.52 14.38 25.52
C THR A 21 5.17 13.00 25.02
N PHE A 22 4.63 12.91 23.79
CA PHE A 22 4.31 11.61 23.17
C PHE A 22 5.57 10.80 22.90
N LEU A 23 6.63 11.43 22.37
CA LEU A 23 7.88 10.74 22.09
C LEU A 23 8.58 10.23 23.35
N SER A 24 8.56 11.00 24.45
CA SER A 24 9.09 10.58 25.74
C SER A 24 8.29 9.39 26.34
N MET A 25 6.98 9.37 26.15
CA MET A 25 6.17 8.21 26.53
C MET A 25 6.57 6.94 25.78
N LEU A 26 6.90 7.06 24.48
CA LEU A 26 7.41 5.92 23.70
C LEU A 26 8.78 5.46 24.22
N ASP A 27 9.67 6.40 24.58
CA ASP A 27 10.99 6.08 25.13
C ASP A 27 10.86 5.34 26.48
N GLN A 28 9.97 5.78 27.38
CA GLN A 28 9.67 5.08 28.64
C GLN A 28 9.10 3.67 28.41
N PHE A 29 8.26 3.51 27.37
CA PHE A 29 7.79 2.20 26.95
C PHE A 29 8.94 1.30 26.54
N HIS A 30 9.86 1.79 25.74
CA HIS A 30 11.03 1.03 25.29
C HIS A 30 11.99 0.69 26.43
N GLU A 31 12.21 1.60 27.37
CA GLU A 31 13.01 1.33 28.59
C GLU A 31 12.41 0.18 29.41
N THR A 32 11.08 0.11 29.48
CA THR A 32 10.38 -0.94 30.23
C THR A 32 10.33 -2.27 29.46
N TYR A 33 10.23 -2.22 28.12
CA TYR A 33 10.06 -3.38 27.24
C TYR A 33 11.03 -3.32 26.05
N PRO A 34 12.35 -3.42 26.26
CA PRO A 34 13.36 -3.21 25.22
C PRO A 34 13.30 -4.25 24.10
N GLU A 35 12.70 -5.42 24.33
CA GLU A 35 12.54 -6.47 23.34
C GLU A 35 11.34 -6.25 22.41
N VAL A 36 10.48 -5.25 22.66
CA VAL A 36 9.26 -4.98 21.88
C VAL A 36 9.50 -3.84 20.90
N GLY A 37 9.59 -4.17 19.61
CA GLY A 37 9.64 -3.15 18.55
C GLY A 37 8.27 -2.53 18.28
N LEU A 38 8.23 -1.22 18.02
CA LEU A 38 7.04 -0.53 17.55
C LEU A 38 7.09 -0.32 16.03
N ARG A 39 5.94 -0.47 15.38
CA ARG A 39 5.75 -0.20 13.95
C ARG A 39 4.58 0.76 13.77
N PHE A 40 4.87 1.95 13.29
CA PHE A 40 3.84 2.90 12.90
C PHE A 40 3.45 2.64 11.44
N MET A 41 2.19 2.24 11.24
CA MET A 41 1.59 2.09 9.92
C MET A 41 0.88 3.41 9.61
N VAL A 42 1.63 4.36 9.02
CA VAL A 42 1.10 5.66 8.66
C VAL A 42 0.27 5.58 7.37
N HIS A 43 -0.63 6.55 7.19
CA HIS A 43 -1.52 6.62 6.05
C HIS A 43 -1.40 7.98 5.36
N PHE A 44 -0.27 8.23 4.71
CA PHE A 44 -0.18 9.32 3.75
C PHE A 44 -0.78 8.84 2.42
N ASN A 45 -1.76 9.56 1.93
CA ASN A 45 -2.44 9.22 0.68
C ASN A 45 -1.96 10.08 -0.48
N HIS A 46 -1.51 11.30 -0.21
CA HIS A 46 -1.06 12.23 -1.23
C HIS A 46 0.18 13.01 -0.73
N PRO A 47 1.11 13.41 -1.60
CA PRO A 47 2.26 14.23 -1.21
C PRO A 47 1.88 15.53 -0.52
N ASP A 48 0.73 16.15 -0.86
CA ASP A 48 0.23 17.38 -0.24
C ASP A 48 -0.04 17.27 1.27
N GLU A 49 -0.18 16.04 1.77
CA GLU A 49 -0.41 15.82 3.20
C GLU A 49 0.85 16.06 4.05
N PHE A 50 2.04 16.11 3.41
CA PHE A 50 3.30 16.23 4.17
C PHE A 50 4.41 17.03 3.49
N LEU A 51 4.33 17.34 2.18
CA LEU A 51 5.32 18.13 1.49
C LEU A 51 4.97 19.63 1.53
N ALA A 52 6.01 20.47 1.64
CA ALA A 52 5.88 21.90 1.57
C ALA A 52 5.67 22.38 0.13
N LYS A 53 4.79 23.37 -0.04
CA LYS A 53 4.51 24.02 -1.32
C LYS A 53 4.80 25.52 -1.23
N ASP A 54 5.19 26.09 -2.37
CA ASP A 54 5.30 27.52 -2.56
C ASP A 54 3.91 28.18 -2.82
N GLU A 55 3.90 29.49 -3.03
CA GLU A 55 2.68 30.26 -3.30
C GLU A 55 1.99 29.89 -4.62
N ASP A 56 2.75 29.33 -5.57
CA ASP A 56 2.26 28.86 -6.86
C ASP A 56 1.76 27.39 -6.81
N GLY A 57 1.91 26.71 -5.65
CA GLY A 57 1.47 25.34 -5.44
C GLY A 57 2.49 24.27 -5.85
N ASN A 58 3.73 24.65 -6.21
CA ASN A 58 4.78 23.70 -6.54
C ASN A 58 5.45 23.17 -5.27
N TYR A 59 5.90 21.92 -5.28
CA TYR A 59 6.68 21.38 -4.18
C TYR A 59 8.04 22.08 -4.09
N ILE A 60 8.41 22.46 -2.87
CA ILE A 60 9.68 23.13 -2.61
C ILE A 60 10.79 22.10 -2.54
N GLU A 61 11.90 22.37 -3.24
CA GLU A 61 13.14 21.59 -3.13
C GLU A 61 14.20 22.39 -2.35
N ASP A 62 15.11 21.67 -1.71
CA ASP A 62 16.33 22.26 -1.17
C ASP A 62 17.40 22.45 -2.28
N SER A 63 18.57 22.98 -1.90
CA SER A 63 19.70 23.20 -2.82
C SER A 63 20.26 21.95 -3.47
N SER A 64 19.87 20.78 -2.99
CA SER A 64 20.27 19.45 -3.52
C SER A 64 19.17 18.78 -4.34
N GLY A 65 18.05 19.46 -4.61
CA GLY A 65 16.88 18.92 -5.30
C GLY A 65 16.10 17.91 -4.45
N ILE A 66 16.15 18.04 -3.13
CA ILE A 66 15.40 17.20 -2.20
C ILE A 66 14.11 17.93 -1.79
N LEU A 67 12.98 17.27 -1.96
CA LEU A 67 11.67 17.78 -1.58
C LEU A 67 11.60 18.06 -0.07
N LYS A 68 11.20 19.27 0.27
CA LYS A 68 11.04 19.68 1.66
C LYS A 68 9.70 19.20 2.21
N TRP A 69 9.73 18.71 3.41
CA TRP A 69 8.53 18.43 4.18
C TRP A 69 8.00 19.69 4.85
N ASN A 70 6.71 19.78 5.11
CA ASN A 70 6.20 20.82 5.99
C ASN A 70 6.79 20.59 7.41
N PRO A 71 7.06 21.68 8.16
CA PRO A 71 7.86 21.60 9.39
C PRO A 71 7.29 20.63 10.43
N ASP A 72 5.97 20.59 10.60
CA ASP A 72 5.35 19.73 11.61
C ASP A 72 5.42 18.25 11.25
N SER A 73 5.16 17.92 9.97
CA SER A 73 5.28 16.54 9.49
C SER A 73 6.74 16.06 9.49
N ASP A 74 7.70 16.94 9.16
CA ASP A 74 9.13 16.64 9.21
C ASP A 74 9.58 16.34 10.65
N LYS A 75 9.18 17.20 11.60
CA LYS A 75 9.47 17.00 13.02
C LYS A 75 8.88 15.69 13.54
N ALA A 76 7.60 15.43 13.25
CA ALA A 76 6.91 14.22 13.67
C ALA A 76 7.58 12.95 13.10
N MET A 77 7.88 12.95 11.80
CA MET A 77 8.52 11.82 11.14
C MET A 77 9.93 11.58 11.68
N LYS A 78 10.77 12.61 11.77
CA LYS A 78 12.12 12.51 12.34
C LYS A 78 12.10 12.06 13.79
N GLY A 79 11.13 12.54 14.56
CA GLY A 79 10.93 12.10 15.95
C GLY A 79 10.75 10.58 16.06
N LEU A 80 10.02 9.95 15.17
CA LEU A 80 9.85 8.50 15.17
C LEU A 80 11.06 7.75 14.57
N VAL A 81 11.52 8.13 13.38
CA VAL A 81 12.54 7.37 12.65
C VAL A 81 13.94 7.47 13.27
N SER A 82 14.21 8.54 14.04
CA SER A 82 15.49 8.67 14.77
C SER A 82 15.64 7.64 15.90
N ARG A 83 14.54 7.02 16.30
CA ARG A 83 14.52 5.93 17.29
C ARG A 83 14.69 4.60 16.57
N GLY A 84 15.89 4.04 16.55
CA GLY A 84 16.24 2.83 15.79
C GLY A 84 15.40 1.58 16.13
N TRP A 85 14.62 1.60 17.21
CA TRP A 85 13.70 0.55 17.62
C TRP A 85 12.24 0.76 17.12
N ILE A 86 11.97 1.93 16.49
CA ILE A 86 10.69 2.23 15.82
C ILE A 86 10.88 2.10 14.31
N SER A 87 9.97 1.40 13.66
CA SER A 87 9.84 1.43 12.20
C SER A 87 8.59 2.20 11.78
N VAL A 88 8.71 2.96 10.69
CA VAL A 88 7.59 3.68 10.08
C VAL A 88 7.35 3.12 8.69
N GLU A 89 6.13 2.69 8.43
CA GLU A 89 5.72 2.09 7.16
C GLU A 89 4.48 2.83 6.64
N ASN A 90 4.52 3.27 5.39
CA ASN A 90 3.33 3.87 4.76
C ASN A 90 2.48 2.81 4.08
N GLN A 91 1.17 2.91 4.24
CA GLN A 91 0.18 2.15 3.49
C GLN A 91 -0.95 3.09 3.08
N SER A 92 -1.37 3.02 1.82
CA SER A 92 -2.36 3.95 1.26
C SER A 92 -3.31 3.23 0.32
N PRO A 93 -4.62 3.49 0.36
CA PRO A 93 -5.48 3.13 -0.75
C PRO A 93 -5.15 3.99 -1.97
N ILE A 94 -5.30 3.41 -3.17
CA ILE A 94 -5.36 4.20 -4.40
C ILE A 94 -6.81 4.67 -4.53
N ILE A 95 -7.00 5.98 -4.56
CA ILE A 95 -8.30 6.65 -4.48
C ILE A 95 -8.49 7.47 -5.75
N LYS A 96 -9.61 7.25 -6.42
CA LYS A 96 -9.97 7.95 -7.64
C LYS A 96 -9.97 9.47 -7.44
N ASP A 97 -9.38 10.18 -8.39
CA ASP A 97 -9.26 11.65 -8.44
C ASP A 97 -8.47 12.26 -7.25
N ILE A 98 -7.73 11.41 -6.48
CA ILE A 98 -6.89 11.87 -5.37
C ILE A 98 -5.43 11.48 -5.59
N ASN A 99 -5.16 10.19 -5.73
CA ASN A 99 -3.80 9.65 -5.87
C ASN A 99 -3.70 8.54 -6.90
N ASP A 100 -4.64 8.45 -7.82
CA ASP A 100 -4.61 7.59 -8.99
C ASP A 100 -3.75 8.18 -10.13
N ASP A 101 -2.70 8.87 -9.74
CA ASP A 101 -1.70 9.52 -10.57
C ASP A 101 -0.29 8.96 -10.28
N ALA A 102 0.44 8.60 -11.35
CA ALA A 102 1.74 7.95 -11.22
C ALA A 102 2.82 8.89 -10.66
N ASP A 103 2.76 10.19 -10.96
CA ASP A 103 3.76 11.14 -10.49
C ASP A 103 3.55 11.45 -9.01
N ALA A 104 2.30 11.59 -8.56
CA ALA A 104 1.98 11.73 -7.14
C ALA A 104 2.49 10.53 -6.33
N LEU A 105 2.24 9.28 -6.79
CA LEU A 105 2.74 8.10 -6.11
C LEU A 105 4.27 7.98 -6.17
N ARG A 106 4.92 8.40 -7.25
CA ARG A 106 6.39 8.41 -7.38
C ARG A 106 7.01 9.37 -6.38
N ILE A 107 6.51 10.61 -6.33
CA ILE A 107 6.95 11.65 -5.39
C ILE A 107 6.81 11.16 -3.96
N MET A 108 5.65 10.61 -3.61
CA MET A 108 5.37 10.09 -2.27
C MET A 108 6.33 8.95 -1.88
N GLN A 109 6.53 7.96 -2.74
CA GLN A 109 7.43 6.83 -2.47
C GLN A 109 8.87 7.29 -2.25
N ARG A 110 9.36 8.23 -3.06
CA ARG A 110 10.71 8.81 -2.92
C ARG A 110 10.86 9.61 -1.66
N ALA A 111 9.92 10.51 -1.38
CA ALA A 111 10.00 11.40 -0.22
C ALA A 111 9.91 10.63 1.10
N LEU A 112 9.03 9.64 1.21
CA LEU A 112 8.91 8.78 2.39
C LEU A 112 10.18 7.95 2.62
N LYS A 113 10.74 7.35 1.57
CA LYS A 113 11.96 6.55 1.72
C LYS A 113 13.16 7.37 2.16
N ARG A 114 13.30 8.59 1.67
CA ARG A 114 14.39 9.51 2.03
C ARG A 114 14.41 9.89 3.50
N VAL A 115 13.26 9.96 4.17
CA VAL A 115 13.20 10.23 5.62
C VAL A 115 13.25 8.98 6.48
N GLY A 116 13.40 7.79 5.88
CA GLY A 116 13.53 6.52 6.60
C GLY A 116 12.22 5.74 6.79
N ALA A 117 11.11 6.18 6.19
CA ALA A 117 9.89 5.40 6.16
C ALA A 117 9.91 4.38 5.02
N GLU A 118 9.27 3.22 5.23
CA GLU A 118 9.16 2.19 4.21
C GLU A 118 7.84 2.33 3.43
N ASN A 119 7.91 2.14 2.11
CA ASN A 119 6.71 2.01 1.28
C ASN A 119 6.21 0.57 1.38
N HIS A 120 5.12 0.35 2.12
CA HIS A 120 4.66 -1.02 2.43
C HIS A 120 3.66 -1.56 1.40
N TYR A 121 2.46 -0.96 1.34
CA TYR A 121 1.42 -1.36 0.39
C TYR A 121 0.63 -0.16 -0.13
N PHE A 122 0.24 -0.27 -1.40
CA PHE A 122 -0.95 0.41 -1.90
C PHE A 122 -2.12 -0.59 -1.94
N PHE A 123 -3.34 -0.11 -1.70
CA PHE A 123 -4.52 -0.96 -1.65
C PHE A 123 -5.52 -0.57 -2.74
N CYS A 124 -6.14 -1.57 -3.37
CA CYS A 124 -7.42 -1.36 -4.04
C CYS A 124 -8.51 -1.15 -2.99
N GLY A 125 -9.45 -0.26 -3.25
CA GLY A 125 -10.61 -0.04 -2.40
C GLY A 125 -11.43 -1.32 -2.22
N ARG A 126 -12.11 -1.44 -1.08
CA ARG A 126 -13.05 -2.55 -0.86
C ARG A 126 -14.35 -2.30 -1.63
N ASP A 127 -15.00 -3.38 -2.07
CA ASP A 127 -16.35 -3.30 -2.64
C ASP A 127 -17.40 -3.07 -1.54
N ILE A 128 -17.42 -1.83 -1.05
CA ILE A 128 -18.43 -1.32 -0.12
C ILE A 128 -19.18 -0.21 -0.84
N VAL A 129 -20.51 -0.26 -0.83
CA VAL A 129 -21.36 0.67 -1.59
C VAL A 129 -20.94 2.13 -1.41
N ALA A 130 -20.67 2.55 -0.17
CA ALA A 130 -20.24 3.91 0.15
C ALA A 130 -18.85 4.29 -0.43
N HIS A 131 -18.03 3.32 -0.81
CA HIS A 131 -16.67 3.54 -1.33
C HIS A 131 -16.58 3.49 -2.86
N ARG A 132 -17.62 3.00 -3.55
CA ARG A 132 -17.56 2.74 -5.00
C ARG A 132 -17.21 3.96 -5.84
N ALA A 133 -17.64 5.15 -5.42
CA ALA A 133 -17.31 6.40 -6.12
C ALA A 133 -15.79 6.74 -6.07
N PHE A 134 -15.07 6.18 -5.11
CA PHE A 134 -13.65 6.41 -4.88
C PHE A 134 -12.77 5.24 -5.35
N ASN A 135 -13.37 4.15 -5.79
CA ASN A 135 -12.62 2.98 -6.22
C ASN A 135 -12.02 3.21 -7.62
N VAL A 136 -10.77 2.81 -7.75
CA VAL A 136 -10.06 2.74 -9.03
C VAL A 136 -10.11 1.29 -9.51
N PRO A 137 -10.36 1.02 -10.81
CA PRO A 137 -10.27 -0.32 -11.35
C PRO A 137 -8.92 -0.98 -11.03
N ILE A 138 -8.93 -2.27 -10.73
CA ILE A 138 -7.76 -3.03 -10.27
C ILE A 138 -6.58 -2.92 -11.24
N GLU A 139 -6.87 -3.08 -12.54
CA GLU A 139 -5.85 -3.00 -13.59
C GLU A 139 -5.29 -1.59 -13.74
N THR A 140 -6.14 -0.57 -13.62
CA THR A 140 -5.72 0.84 -13.61
C THR A 140 -4.83 1.13 -12.38
N ALA A 141 -5.24 0.70 -11.19
CA ALA A 141 -4.46 0.87 -9.97
C ALA A 141 -3.09 0.19 -10.07
N TRP A 142 -3.03 -1.01 -10.68
CA TRP A 142 -1.76 -1.69 -10.96
C TRP A 142 -0.90 -0.91 -11.93
N GLY A 143 -1.49 -0.40 -13.03
CA GLY A 143 -0.80 0.40 -14.04
C GLY A 143 -0.20 1.67 -13.45
N VAL A 144 -0.96 2.42 -12.65
CA VAL A 144 -0.52 3.63 -11.96
C VAL A 144 0.64 3.34 -11.03
N LEU A 145 0.53 2.30 -10.19
CA LEU A 145 1.64 1.93 -9.29
C LEU A 145 2.87 1.50 -10.07
N ASN A 146 2.73 0.64 -11.07
CA ASN A 146 3.84 0.18 -11.89
C ASN A 146 4.54 1.34 -12.62
N GLU A 147 3.78 2.29 -13.18
CA GLU A 147 4.33 3.50 -13.80
C GLU A 147 5.03 4.40 -12.78
N SER A 148 4.46 4.54 -11.58
CA SER A 148 5.05 5.35 -10.51
C SER A 148 6.42 4.84 -10.06
N GLN A 149 6.67 3.55 -10.21
CA GLN A 149 7.92 2.91 -9.78
C GLN A 149 9.02 3.00 -10.83
N LYS A 150 8.72 3.41 -12.06
CA LYS A 150 9.74 3.68 -13.07
C LYS A 150 10.63 4.85 -12.65
N GLY A 151 11.93 4.64 -12.71
CA GLY A 151 12.92 5.65 -12.30
C GLY A 151 13.11 5.81 -10.79
N LEU A 152 12.43 5.01 -9.97
CA LEU A 152 12.76 4.85 -8.55
C LEU A 152 13.90 3.82 -8.38
N SER A 153 14.68 3.98 -7.32
CA SER A 153 15.65 2.96 -6.92
C SER A 153 14.93 1.72 -6.38
N GLY A 154 15.62 0.57 -6.37
CA GLY A 154 15.04 -0.67 -5.84
C GLY A 154 14.58 -0.59 -4.38
N VAL A 155 15.14 0.32 -3.58
CA VAL A 155 14.73 0.54 -2.19
C VAL A 155 13.53 1.50 -2.06
N GLU A 156 13.30 2.35 -3.04
CA GLU A 156 12.12 3.23 -3.11
C GLU A 156 10.90 2.48 -3.66
N ALA A 157 11.10 1.63 -4.67
CA ALA A 157 10.06 0.88 -5.39
C ALA A 157 9.63 -0.42 -4.67
N HIS A 158 9.48 -0.41 -3.36
CA HIS A 158 9.14 -1.62 -2.57
C HIS A 158 7.65 -1.89 -2.44
N ALA A 159 6.81 -0.86 -2.60
CA ALA A 159 5.37 -1.00 -2.41
C ALA A 159 4.76 -2.00 -3.40
N LYS A 160 3.78 -2.74 -2.92
CA LYS A 160 3.00 -3.68 -3.71
C LYS A 160 1.54 -3.26 -3.74
N LEU A 161 0.85 -3.52 -4.86
CA LEU A 161 -0.59 -3.39 -4.91
C LEU A 161 -1.26 -4.60 -4.25
N SER A 162 -2.13 -4.35 -3.30
CA SER A 162 -2.76 -5.40 -2.52
C SER A 162 -4.27 -5.22 -2.43
N ILE A 163 -4.98 -6.34 -2.49
CA ILE A 163 -6.42 -6.43 -2.25
C ILE A 163 -6.64 -7.31 -1.01
N THR A 164 -7.53 -6.90 -0.12
CA THR A 164 -7.88 -7.72 1.04
C THR A 164 -9.08 -8.61 0.72
N HIS A 165 -8.80 -9.86 0.36
CA HIS A 165 -9.80 -10.89 0.12
C HIS A 165 -10.20 -11.60 1.43
N TYR A 166 -11.33 -12.32 1.44
CA TYR A 166 -11.76 -13.07 2.63
C TYR A 166 -10.77 -14.19 3.02
N LEU A 167 -10.06 -14.77 2.07
CA LEU A 167 -8.98 -15.75 2.35
C LEU A 167 -7.71 -15.09 2.88
N GLY A 168 -7.54 -13.80 2.70
CA GLY A 168 -6.36 -13.07 3.15
C GLY A 168 -5.94 -11.93 2.22
N LYS A 169 -4.70 -11.51 2.37
CA LYS A 169 -4.13 -10.43 1.57
C LYS A 169 -3.60 -10.99 0.25
N THR A 170 -4.07 -10.43 -0.85
CA THR A 170 -3.70 -10.83 -2.22
C THR A 170 -2.97 -9.68 -2.91
N GLU A 171 -1.83 -9.95 -3.54
CA GLU A 171 -1.07 -9.04 -4.39
C GLU A 171 -1.60 -9.11 -5.81
N VAL A 172 -1.75 -7.98 -6.49
CA VAL A 172 -1.85 -7.91 -7.95
C VAL A 172 -0.43 -7.90 -8.48
N SER A 173 0.06 -9.07 -8.88
CA SER A 173 1.48 -9.27 -9.21
C SER A 173 1.83 -8.82 -10.62
N ALA A 174 0.89 -9.00 -11.56
CA ALA A 174 1.08 -8.55 -12.94
C ALA A 174 -0.25 -8.37 -13.66
N VAL A 175 -0.24 -7.47 -14.64
CA VAL A 175 -1.26 -7.33 -15.67
C VAL A 175 -0.55 -7.42 -17.03
N THR A 176 -0.93 -8.35 -17.88
CA THR A 176 -0.34 -8.54 -19.21
C THR A 176 -1.33 -8.12 -20.28
N ASN A 177 -0.81 -7.66 -21.42
CA ASN A 177 -1.60 -7.45 -22.64
C ASN A 177 -1.47 -8.64 -23.61
N GLU A 178 -0.44 -9.47 -23.40
CA GLU A 178 -0.11 -10.59 -24.24
C GLU A 178 -0.67 -11.89 -23.67
N PRO A 179 -1.04 -12.84 -24.52
CA PRO A 179 -1.50 -14.15 -24.08
C PRO A 179 -0.38 -14.93 -23.39
N ILE A 180 -0.79 -15.82 -22.48
CA ILE A 180 0.14 -16.81 -21.91
C ILE A 180 0.08 -18.06 -22.78
N PRO A 181 1.21 -18.46 -23.41
CA PRO A 181 1.24 -19.65 -24.28
C PRO A 181 0.73 -20.90 -23.54
N GLY A 182 -0.22 -21.60 -24.13
CA GLY A 182 -0.81 -22.81 -23.57
C GLY A 182 -1.92 -22.58 -22.53
N LEU A 183 -2.24 -21.35 -22.19
CA LEU A 183 -3.34 -21.02 -21.28
C LEU A 183 -4.55 -20.49 -22.07
N ALA A 184 -5.54 -21.35 -22.27
CA ALA A 184 -6.79 -20.97 -22.95
C ALA A 184 -7.51 -19.86 -22.17
N GLY A 185 -8.13 -18.91 -22.88
CA GLY A 185 -8.80 -17.75 -22.31
C GLY A 185 -7.89 -16.56 -22.01
N SER A 186 -6.57 -16.69 -22.26
CA SER A 186 -5.59 -15.62 -22.05
C SER A 186 -5.37 -14.72 -23.26
N GLU A 187 -6.15 -14.86 -24.34
CA GLU A 187 -5.92 -14.22 -25.65
C GLU A 187 -5.87 -12.67 -25.58
N LYS A 188 -6.56 -12.10 -24.61
CA LYS A 188 -6.59 -10.64 -24.36
C LYS A 188 -5.67 -10.20 -23.22
N GLY A 189 -4.76 -11.07 -22.80
CA GLY A 189 -3.95 -10.86 -21.61
C GLY A 189 -4.64 -11.31 -20.32
N VAL A 190 -3.92 -11.21 -19.20
CA VAL A 190 -4.38 -11.72 -17.91
C VAL A 190 -4.00 -10.79 -16.76
N VAL A 191 -4.67 -10.99 -15.63
CA VAL A 191 -4.26 -10.48 -14.32
C VAL A 191 -3.77 -11.65 -13.47
N ILE A 192 -2.59 -11.51 -12.88
CA ILE A 192 -1.98 -12.52 -12.00
C ILE A 192 -2.10 -12.03 -10.56
N LEU A 193 -2.80 -12.81 -9.76
CA LEU A 193 -3.04 -12.59 -8.35
C LEU A 193 -2.23 -13.58 -7.52
N LYS A 194 -1.60 -13.13 -6.44
CA LYS A 194 -0.77 -13.96 -5.56
C LYS A 194 -1.17 -13.79 -4.10
N LEU A 195 -1.47 -14.87 -3.42
CA LEU A 195 -1.81 -14.82 -2.01
C LEU A 195 -0.56 -14.55 -1.16
N LEU A 196 -0.52 -13.39 -0.51
CA LEU A 196 0.59 -12.96 0.34
C LEU A 196 0.47 -13.50 1.76
N ARG A 197 -0.75 -13.51 2.29
CA ARG A 197 -1.03 -13.88 3.67
C ARG A 197 -2.47 -14.37 3.80
N ASN A 198 -2.66 -15.45 4.53
CA ASN A 198 -3.97 -15.94 4.93
C ASN A 198 -4.08 -16.02 6.46
N ALA A 199 -5.29 -15.82 6.99
CA ALA A 199 -5.55 -15.75 8.43
C ALA A 199 -5.56 -17.13 9.11
N ALA A 200 -5.86 -18.20 8.39
CA ALA A 200 -6.23 -19.50 8.96
C ALA A 200 -5.10 -20.55 9.00
N GLY A 201 -3.83 -20.14 8.92
CA GLY A 201 -2.71 -21.09 8.97
C GLY A 201 -2.65 -22.10 7.80
N ALA A 202 -3.54 -21.96 6.81
CA ALA A 202 -3.51 -22.79 5.63
C ALA A 202 -2.27 -22.44 4.79
N PRO A 203 -1.59 -23.41 4.18
CA PRO A 203 -0.35 -23.21 3.41
C PRO A 203 -0.64 -22.60 2.03
N LEU A 204 -1.37 -21.48 1.99
CA LEU A 204 -1.79 -20.83 0.75
C LEU A 204 -0.86 -19.69 0.32
N ARG A 205 0.08 -19.27 1.19
CA ARG A 205 1.03 -18.21 0.85
C ARG A 205 1.85 -18.57 -0.39
N GLY A 206 1.91 -17.64 -1.32
CA GLY A 206 2.65 -17.80 -2.56
C GLY A 206 1.85 -18.43 -3.70
N LYS A 207 0.71 -19.05 -3.40
CA LYS A 207 -0.19 -19.60 -4.42
C LYS A 207 -0.78 -18.50 -5.28
N ILE A 208 -1.00 -18.81 -6.54
CA ILE A 208 -1.47 -17.85 -7.54
C ILE A 208 -2.88 -18.17 -8.03
N CYS A 209 -3.51 -17.15 -8.54
CA CYS A 209 -4.70 -17.24 -9.37
C CYS A 209 -4.48 -16.39 -10.63
N ILE A 210 -4.91 -16.88 -11.78
CA ILE A 210 -4.83 -16.17 -13.07
C ILE A 210 -6.24 -15.99 -13.58
N VAL A 211 -6.59 -14.75 -13.89
CA VAL A 211 -7.88 -14.38 -14.47
C VAL A 211 -7.69 -13.65 -15.80
N GLY A 212 -8.61 -13.82 -16.73
CA GLY A 212 -8.68 -12.99 -17.93
C GLY A 212 -8.92 -11.53 -17.58
N ARG A 213 -8.43 -10.61 -18.41
CA ARG A 213 -8.58 -9.17 -18.17
C ARG A 213 -10.02 -8.71 -18.09
N ASN A 214 -10.26 -7.76 -17.20
CA ASN A 214 -11.47 -6.97 -17.08
C ASN A 214 -11.12 -5.53 -16.63
N PRO A 215 -10.91 -4.59 -17.57
CA PRO A 215 -10.46 -3.23 -17.26
C PRO A 215 -11.38 -2.45 -16.30
N ASP A 216 -12.63 -2.85 -16.20
CA ASP A 216 -13.64 -2.20 -15.34
C ASP A 216 -13.74 -2.86 -13.95
N ALA A 217 -13.01 -3.96 -13.71
CA ALA A 217 -13.07 -4.71 -12.47
C ALA A 217 -12.59 -3.87 -11.28
N ILE A 218 -13.42 -3.73 -10.25
CA ILE A 218 -13.09 -3.09 -8.98
C ILE A 218 -12.92 -4.10 -7.85
N TRP A 219 -13.43 -5.32 -8.02
CA TRP A 219 -13.38 -6.37 -7.02
C TRP A 219 -13.27 -7.77 -7.62
N PHE A 220 -13.02 -8.78 -6.79
CA PHE A 220 -12.87 -10.17 -7.23
C PHE A 220 -14.09 -10.71 -7.99
N ASN A 221 -15.31 -10.36 -7.57
CA ASN A 221 -16.53 -10.83 -8.23
C ASN A 221 -16.59 -10.46 -9.70
N ASP A 222 -15.93 -9.37 -10.09
CA ASP A 222 -15.90 -8.92 -11.49
C ASP A 222 -15.01 -9.80 -12.39
N TYR A 223 -14.34 -10.79 -11.80
CA TYR A 223 -13.51 -11.79 -12.49
C TYR A 223 -14.07 -13.21 -12.42
N GLU A 224 -15.21 -13.46 -11.78
CA GLU A 224 -15.73 -14.83 -11.54
C GLU A 224 -15.90 -15.66 -12.83
N ASP A 225 -16.34 -15.04 -13.90
CA ASP A 225 -16.52 -15.65 -15.23
C ASP A 225 -15.23 -15.75 -16.06
N ARG A 226 -14.11 -15.27 -15.53
CA ARG A 226 -12.81 -15.12 -16.22
C ARG A 226 -11.66 -15.87 -15.54
N VAL A 227 -11.96 -16.75 -14.61
CA VAL A 227 -10.95 -17.54 -13.90
C VAL A 227 -10.36 -18.58 -14.85
N LEU A 228 -9.04 -18.49 -15.09
CA LEU A 228 -8.31 -19.40 -15.97
C LEU A 228 -7.51 -20.43 -15.17
N PHE A 229 -7.01 -20.05 -13.99
CA PHE A 229 -6.27 -20.91 -13.08
C PHE A 229 -6.44 -20.39 -11.65
N ASP A 230 -6.74 -21.26 -10.68
CA ASP A 230 -6.93 -20.88 -9.28
C ASP A 230 -6.34 -21.91 -8.31
N GLU A 231 -5.02 -21.93 -8.18
CA GLU A 231 -4.32 -22.76 -7.19
C GLU A 231 -4.62 -22.31 -5.75
N ALA A 232 -4.87 -21.02 -5.55
CA ALA A 232 -5.14 -20.43 -4.24
C ALA A 232 -6.55 -20.70 -3.72
N GLY A 233 -7.50 -21.02 -4.62
CA GLY A 233 -8.93 -21.14 -4.31
C GLY A 233 -9.57 -19.80 -3.96
N LEU A 234 -9.13 -18.70 -4.61
CA LEU A 234 -9.67 -17.35 -4.38
C LEU A 234 -11.14 -17.27 -4.77
N PHE A 235 -11.57 -18.05 -5.76
CA PHE A 235 -12.93 -18.11 -6.28
C PHE A 235 -13.71 -19.35 -5.80
N ASP A 236 -13.14 -20.15 -4.88
CA ASP A 236 -13.84 -21.28 -4.25
C ASP A 236 -14.63 -20.80 -3.02
N TYR A 237 -15.81 -20.26 -3.25
CA TYR A 237 -16.71 -19.77 -2.19
C TYR A 237 -17.28 -20.87 -1.29
N THR A 238 -17.10 -22.15 -1.61
CA THR A 238 -17.57 -23.26 -0.75
C THR A 238 -16.82 -23.28 0.59
N ARG A 239 -15.61 -22.77 0.63
CA ARG A 239 -14.79 -22.61 1.83
C ARG A 239 -15.33 -21.54 2.79
N VAL A 240 -16.05 -20.53 2.29
CA VAL A 240 -16.61 -19.43 3.12
C VAL A 240 -17.71 -19.93 4.04
N LYS A 241 -18.52 -20.89 3.58
CA LYS A 241 -19.66 -21.44 4.37
C LYS A 241 -19.22 -22.28 5.56
N LYS A 242 -17.95 -22.73 5.61
CA LYS A 242 -17.41 -23.55 6.72
C LYS A 242 -16.76 -22.74 7.85
N GLN A 243 -16.63 -21.41 7.69
CA GLN A 243 -15.96 -20.53 8.66
C GLN A 243 -16.94 -19.55 9.37
N ARG A 244 -18.25 -19.71 9.16
CA ARG A 244 -19.28 -18.95 9.87
C ARG A 244 -19.98 -19.78 10.93
#